data_7abe2bac06fb07bb55b28bbc3ec1bde7
#
_entry.id   7abe2bac06fb07bb55b28bbc3ec1bde7
#
_cell.length_a   1.000
_cell.length_b   1.000
_cell.length_c   1.000
_cell.angle_alpha   90.00
_cell.angle_beta   90.00
_cell.angle_gamma   90.00
#
_symmetry.space_group_name_H-M   'P 1'
#
loop_
_entity.id
_entity.type
_entity.pdbx_description
1 polymer ?
#
loop_
_entity_poly.entity_id
_entity_poly.type
_entity_poly.pdbx_seq_one_letter_code
_entity_poly.pdbx_strand_id
1 'polypeptide(L)'
;MAYGVVHKFPGGTKEQYETSIAAVHPSDGGLPAGQLFHAAGPSADGWTIVAIHDSRESWERFRDDTLMPRLQGGIEGGFTSPPQETTFEVENQQTA
;
A
#
# COMPACT_ATOMS: atom_id res chain seq x y z
N MET A 1 -2.08 18.20 -4.61
CA MET A 1 -2.22 17.28 -5.76
C MET A 1 -2.15 15.86 -5.24
N ALA A 2 -3.04 15.00 -5.69
CA ALA A 2 -3.04 13.61 -5.24
C ALA A 2 -1.76 12.89 -5.69
N TYR A 3 -1.42 11.85 -4.97
CA TYR A 3 -0.16 11.12 -5.16
C TYR A 3 -0.44 9.62 -5.26
N GLY A 4 0.04 9.00 -6.34
CA GLY A 4 -0.17 7.59 -6.60
C GLY A 4 1.02 6.75 -6.19
N VAL A 5 0.74 5.56 -5.68
CA VAL A 5 1.76 4.60 -5.22
C VAL A 5 1.40 3.22 -5.77
N VAL A 6 2.34 2.59 -6.43
CA VAL A 6 2.20 1.22 -6.90
C VAL A 6 3.27 0.37 -6.25
N HIS A 7 2.86 -0.67 -5.56
CA HIS A 7 3.77 -1.64 -4.95
C HIS A 7 3.58 -3.00 -5.62
N LYS A 8 4.68 -3.60 -6.06
CA LYS A 8 4.69 -4.97 -6.60
C LYS A 8 5.52 -5.84 -5.69
N PHE A 9 4.93 -6.93 -5.23
CA PHE A 9 5.59 -7.92 -4.37
C PHE A 9 5.83 -9.19 -5.16
N PRO A 10 7.03 -9.39 -5.73
CA PRO A 10 7.33 -10.62 -6.46
C PRO A 10 7.13 -11.84 -5.57
N GLY A 11 6.40 -12.84 -6.06
CA GLY A 11 6.08 -14.02 -5.28
C GLY A 11 5.05 -13.80 -4.16
N GLY A 12 4.50 -12.60 -4.04
CA GLY A 12 3.51 -12.30 -3.00
C GLY A 12 2.21 -13.07 -3.18
N THR A 13 1.52 -13.35 -2.08
CA THR A 13 0.28 -14.12 -2.05
C THR A 13 -0.84 -13.31 -1.42
N LYS A 14 -2.08 -13.76 -1.66
CA LYS A 14 -3.27 -13.16 -1.04
C LYS A 14 -3.19 -13.21 0.49
N GLU A 15 -2.75 -14.34 1.03
CA GLU A 15 -2.65 -14.53 2.46
C GLU A 15 -1.63 -13.58 3.08
N GLN A 16 -0.50 -13.40 2.42
CA GLN A 16 0.52 -12.43 2.85
C GLN A 16 -0.03 -11.01 2.81
N TYR A 17 -0.79 -10.68 1.77
CA TYR A 17 -1.41 -9.36 1.64
C TYR A 17 -2.41 -9.11 2.77
N GLU A 18 -3.32 -10.05 3.02
CA GLU A 18 -4.34 -9.88 4.04
C GLU A 18 -3.72 -9.68 5.42
N THR A 19 -2.68 -10.44 5.74
CA THR A 19 -1.96 -10.30 7.00
C THR A 19 -1.24 -8.94 7.09
N SER A 20 -0.59 -8.53 6.01
CA SER A 20 0.13 -7.26 5.97
C SER A 20 -0.81 -6.06 6.09
N ILE A 21 -1.94 -6.09 5.36
CA ILE A 21 -2.88 -4.97 5.37
C ILE A 21 -3.54 -4.82 6.75
N ALA A 22 -3.81 -5.93 7.42
CA ALA A 22 -4.39 -5.90 8.77
C ALA A 22 -3.45 -5.22 9.77
N ALA A 23 -2.14 -5.25 9.51
CA ALA A 23 -1.15 -4.63 10.40
C ALA A 23 -1.00 -3.12 10.17
N VAL A 24 -1.36 -2.61 8.99
CA VAL A 24 -1.08 -1.21 8.62
C VAL A 24 -2.34 -0.39 8.31
N HIS A 25 -3.49 -1.03 8.12
CA HIS A 25 -4.76 -0.32 7.93
C HIS A 25 -5.57 -0.31 9.21
N PRO A 26 -6.53 0.66 9.36
CA PRO A 26 -7.40 0.68 10.53
C PRO A 26 -8.21 -0.60 10.65
N SER A 27 -8.46 -1.03 11.89
CA SER A 27 -9.17 -2.29 12.17
C SER A 27 -10.65 -2.26 11.80
N ASP A 28 -11.21 -1.07 11.53
CA ASP A 28 -12.62 -0.92 11.13
C ASP A 28 -12.84 -1.19 9.64
N GLY A 29 -11.80 -1.57 8.90
CA GLY A 29 -11.89 -1.81 7.46
C GLY A 29 -11.77 -0.55 6.62
N GLY A 30 -11.55 0.61 7.22
CA GLY A 30 -11.36 1.87 6.51
C GLY A 30 -9.96 2.02 5.96
N LEU A 31 -9.73 3.15 5.28
CA LEU A 31 -8.42 3.50 4.75
C LEU A 31 -7.64 4.34 5.76
N PRO A 32 -6.29 4.29 5.71
CA PRO A 32 -5.49 5.20 6.51
C PRO A 32 -5.82 6.66 6.19
N ALA A 33 -5.56 7.55 7.15
CA ALA A 33 -5.78 8.98 6.95
C ALA A 33 -5.06 9.47 5.70
N GLY A 34 -5.78 10.18 4.84
CA GLY A 34 -5.25 10.72 3.60
C GLY A 34 -5.25 9.77 2.40
N GLN A 35 -5.50 8.48 2.61
CA GLN A 35 -5.62 7.55 1.49
C GLN A 35 -7.03 7.62 0.91
N LEU A 36 -7.12 7.88 -0.40
CA LEU A 36 -8.38 8.09 -1.11
C LEU A 36 -8.86 6.82 -1.82
N PHE A 37 -7.94 5.94 -2.16
CA PHE A 37 -8.24 4.77 -2.99
C PHE A 37 -7.22 3.68 -2.70
N HIS A 38 -7.68 2.44 -2.72
CA HIS A 38 -6.83 1.27 -2.54
C HIS A 38 -7.39 0.11 -3.35
N ALA A 39 -6.55 -0.51 -4.16
CA ALA A 39 -6.92 -1.72 -4.88
C ALA A 39 -5.73 -2.66 -4.89
N ALA A 40 -5.99 -3.96 -4.84
CA ALA A 40 -4.94 -4.95 -4.80
C ALA A 40 -5.42 -6.25 -5.42
N GLY A 41 -4.49 -7.01 -5.99
CA GLY A 41 -4.82 -8.29 -6.57
C GLY A 41 -3.59 -9.04 -7.07
N PRO A 42 -3.76 -10.30 -7.47
CA PRO A 42 -2.67 -11.07 -8.03
C PRO A 42 -2.27 -10.52 -9.40
N SER A 43 -0.98 -10.53 -9.67
CA SER A 43 -0.40 -10.11 -10.94
C SER A 43 0.59 -11.15 -11.42
N ALA A 44 1.11 -10.98 -12.64
CA ALA A 44 1.93 -12.02 -13.30
C ALA A 44 3.09 -12.51 -12.43
N ASP A 45 3.72 -11.60 -11.65
CA ASP A 45 4.90 -11.93 -10.87
C ASP A 45 4.62 -12.09 -9.37
N GLY A 46 3.36 -11.98 -8.94
CA GLY A 46 3.01 -12.09 -7.53
C GLY A 46 1.80 -11.25 -7.16
N TRP A 47 1.97 -10.20 -6.38
CA TRP A 47 0.88 -9.36 -5.88
C TRP A 47 1.14 -7.89 -6.17
N THR A 48 0.11 -7.17 -6.62
CA THR A 48 0.20 -5.73 -6.91
C THR A 48 -0.81 -4.95 -6.09
N ILE A 49 -0.37 -3.83 -5.53
CA ILE A 49 -1.21 -2.90 -4.77
C ILE A 49 -1.11 -1.54 -5.44
N VAL A 50 -2.27 -0.87 -5.60
CA VAL A 50 -2.34 0.51 -6.07
C VAL A 50 -3.07 1.33 -5.02
N ALA A 51 -2.47 2.44 -4.62
CA ALA A 51 -3.09 3.36 -3.68
C ALA A 51 -2.96 4.79 -4.17
N ILE A 52 -3.95 5.62 -3.85
CA ILE A 52 -3.90 7.05 -4.14
C ILE A 52 -4.09 7.78 -2.83
N HIS A 53 -3.18 8.70 -2.53
CA HIS A 53 -3.23 9.56 -1.35
C HIS A 53 -3.60 10.98 -1.77
N ASP A 54 -4.13 11.76 -0.85
CA ASP A 54 -4.56 13.13 -1.13
C ASP A 54 -3.39 14.05 -1.43
N SER A 55 -2.18 13.70 -0.98
CA SER A 55 -0.96 14.46 -1.24
C SER A 55 0.26 13.58 -1.06
N ARG A 56 1.40 14.04 -1.58
CA ARG A 56 2.69 13.38 -1.36
C ARG A 56 3.04 13.37 0.13
N GLU A 57 2.80 14.46 0.82
CA GLU A 57 3.09 14.56 2.25
C GLU A 57 2.28 13.55 3.07
N SER A 58 1.03 13.33 2.68
CA SER A 58 0.17 12.35 3.31
C SER A 58 0.72 10.93 3.14
N TRP A 59 1.17 10.58 1.92
CA TRP A 59 1.83 9.31 1.66
C TRP A 59 3.11 9.16 2.48
N GLU A 60 3.96 10.19 2.50
CA GLU A 60 5.23 10.12 3.23
C GLU A 60 4.97 9.94 4.73
N ARG A 61 3.95 10.58 5.26
CA ARG A 61 3.56 10.46 6.67
C ARG A 61 3.10 9.03 6.98
N PHE A 62 2.24 8.46 6.14
CA PHE A 62 1.79 7.08 6.31
C PHE A 62 2.96 6.12 6.22
N ARG A 63 3.84 6.30 5.23
CA ARG A 63 5.03 5.47 5.05
C ARG A 63 5.91 5.51 6.29
N ASP A 64 6.22 6.71 6.78
CA ASP A 64 7.20 6.89 7.85
C ASP A 64 6.64 6.55 9.23
N ASP A 65 5.36 6.83 9.47
CA ASP A 65 4.75 6.66 10.78
C ASP A 65 4.11 5.28 10.98
N THR A 66 3.69 4.63 9.92
CA THR A 66 2.94 3.38 10.00
C THR A 66 3.58 2.25 9.21
N LEU A 67 3.78 2.46 7.90
CA LEU A 67 4.19 1.37 7.01
C LEU A 67 5.60 0.87 7.29
N MET A 68 6.58 1.76 7.27
CA MET A 68 7.98 1.38 7.47
C MET A 68 8.26 0.80 8.84
N PRO A 69 7.76 1.37 9.95
CA PRO A 69 7.96 0.76 11.27
C PRO A 69 7.41 -0.66 11.36
N ARG A 70 6.26 -0.93 10.75
CA ARG A 70 5.68 -2.28 10.74
C ARG A 70 6.50 -3.24 9.90
N LEU A 71 6.94 -2.79 8.71
CA LEU A 71 7.75 -3.63 7.84
C LEU A 71 9.12 -3.92 8.44
N GLN A 72 9.76 -2.94 9.08
CA GLN A 72 11.06 -3.11 9.74
C GLN A 72 10.98 -4.04 10.94
N GLY A 73 9.88 -3.98 11.68
CA GLY A 73 9.65 -4.88 12.81
C GLY A 73 9.28 -6.30 12.39
N GLY A 74 8.95 -6.48 11.11
CA GLY A 74 8.48 -7.75 10.57
C GLY A 74 7.00 -7.99 10.87
N ILE A 75 6.30 -8.55 9.89
CA ILE A 75 4.90 -8.93 10.04
C ILE A 75 4.83 -10.44 9.83
N GLU A 76 4.57 -11.17 10.89
CA GLU A 76 4.49 -12.62 10.82
C GLU A 76 3.36 -13.03 9.88
N GLY A 77 3.68 -13.86 8.88
CA GLY A 77 2.73 -14.26 7.85
C GLY A 77 2.51 -13.23 6.74
N GLY A 78 3.14 -12.05 6.85
CA GLY A 78 3.06 -11.02 5.82
C GLY A 78 4.08 -11.21 4.71
N PHE A 79 4.22 -10.18 3.86
CA PHE A 79 5.18 -10.22 2.76
C PHE A 79 6.60 -10.41 3.29
N THR A 80 7.38 -11.25 2.60
CA THR A 80 8.71 -11.64 3.05
C THR A 80 9.84 -10.82 2.44
N SER A 81 9.53 -9.97 1.47
CA SER A 81 10.51 -9.11 0.82
C SER A 81 9.92 -7.73 0.59
N PRO A 82 10.77 -6.70 0.44
CA PRO A 82 10.27 -5.35 0.16
C PRO A 82 9.64 -5.28 -1.23
N PRO A 83 8.69 -4.36 -1.44
CA PRO A 83 8.07 -4.20 -2.73
C PRO A 83 8.96 -3.45 -3.71
N GLN A 84 8.68 -3.64 -4.99
CA GLN A 84 9.13 -2.73 -6.03
C GLN A 84 8.15 -1.55 -6.03
N GLU A 85 8.64 -0.35 -5.80
CA GLU A 85 7.80 0.82 -5.64
C GLU A 85 7.90 1.77 -6.82
N THR A 86 6.74 2.21 -7.31
CA THR A 86 6.62 3.30 -8.27
C THR A 86 5.68 4.34 -7.69
N THR A 87 6.10 5.59 -7.70
CA THR A 87 5.25 6.69 -7.24
C THR A 87 5.12 7.74 -8.34
N PHE A 88 4.01 8.48 -8.33
CA PHE A 88 3.74 9.49 -9.35
C PHE A 88 2.75 10.52 -8.82
N GLU A 89 2.83 11.74 -9.34
CA GLU A 89 1.83 12.75 -9.08
C GLU A 89 0.62 12.49 -9.99
N VAL A 90 -0.58 12.55 -9.40
CA VAL A 90 -1.82 12.27 -10.15
C VAL A 90 -2.26 13.57 -10.82
N GLU A 91 -2.16 13.61 -12.14
CA GLU A 91 -2.60 14.76 -12.92
C GLU A 91 -4.02 14.60 -13.45
N ASN A 92 -4.50 13.37 -13.53
CA ASN A 92 -5.87 13.08 -13.96
C ASN A 92 -6.37 11.88 -13.17
N GLN A 93 -7.50 12.06 -12.49
CA GLN A 93 -8.16 11.00 -11.73
C GLN A 93 -9.63 11.01 -12.07
N GLN A 94 -10.11 9.89 -12.61
CA GLN A 94 -11.51 9.71 -12.95
C GLN A 94 -12.08 8.55 -12.17
N THR A 95 -13.32 8.66 -11.75
CA THR A 95 -14.03 7.58 -11.05
C THR A 95 -15.35 7.31 -11.75
N ALA A 96 -15.85 6.07 -11.58
CA ALA A 96 -17.13 5.68 -12.16
C ALA A 96 -18.29 6.42 -11.51
#